data_6cfca5414af063128e5af2256a190db2
#
_entry.id   6cfca5414af063128e5af2256a190db2
#
_cell.length_a   1.000
_cell.length_b   1.000
_cell.length_c   1.000
_cell.angle_alpha   90.00
_cell.angle_beta   90.00
_cell.angle_gamma   90.00
#
_symmetry.space_group_name_H-M   'P 1'
#
loop_
_entity.id
_entity.type
_entity.pdbx_description
1 polymer ?
#
loop_
_entity_poly.entity_id
_entity_poly.type
_entity_poly.pdbx_seq_one_letter_code
_entity_poly.pdbx_strand_id
1 'polypeptide(L)'
;MKTSDFDYDLPPAQEPAAERDGCRLLVMDRATGALEDRIFRDIADYLRPNDLLIANETRVMPARLLGAKRGTGGAAEVFLLREVHDREPRTNRSALWEVLVRPGKRLKPGTGAVVDFADAEGDVALSAEIVDWADGAQKGERLARLSTTLPSLDEALHAVGHTPLPPYIKNYAGDEELYQTVYSRRESSAAAPTAGLHFTPALIARLRDQGVRWETVELEVGLDTFRIVDEDDPEQHVIHTEYYTVGQRAADAVNETRERGGRVVAVGTTS
;
A
#
# COMPACT_ATOMS: atom_id res chain seq x y z
N MET A 1 -9.19 25.93 -8.01
CA MET A 1 -9.74 24.56 -8.13
C MET A 1 -10.38 24.24 -6.80
N LYS A 2 -11.54 23.62 -6.77
CA LYS A 2 -12.18 23.21 -5.50
C LYS A 2 -12.19 21.69 -5.40
N THR A 3 -12.12 21.16 -4.20
CA THR A 3 -12.20 19.72 -3.97
C THR A 3 -13.50 19.14 -4.55
N SER A 4 -14.62 19.88 -4.45
CA SER A 4 -15.91 19.50 -5.03
C SER A 4 -15.94 19.39 -6.58
N ASP A 5 -14.94 19.96 -7.27
CA ASP A 5 -14.83 19.83 -8.73
C ASP A 5 -14.50 18.37 -9.17
N PHE A 6 -14.09 17.52 -8.21
CA PHE A 6 -13.75 16.12 -8.39
C PHE A 6 -14.83 15.15 -7.88
N ASP A 7 -15.95 15.66 -7.36
CA ASP A 7 -17.04 14.82 -6.89
C ASP A 7 -17.72 14.10 -8.06
N TYR A 8 -18.00 12.84 -7.87
CA TYR A 8 -18.76 12.02 -8.80
C TYR A 8 -19.51 10.89 -8.08
N ASP A 9 -20.57 10.40 -8.69
CA ASP A 9 -21.32 9.25 -8.21
C ASP A 9 -20.55 7.96 -8.52
N LEU A 10 -19.95 7.35 -7.48
CA LEU A 10 -19.29 6.04 -7.60
C LEU A 10 -20.34 4.93 -7.47
N PRO A 11 -20.58 4.12 -8.51
CA PRO A 11 -21.42 2.93 -8.37
C PRO A 11 -20.89 1.99 -7.31
N PRO A 12 -21.74 1.16 -6.67
CA PRO A 12 -21.29 0.16 -5.71
C PRO A 12 -20.11 -0.64 -6.27
N ALA A 13 -19.05 -0.80 -5.47
CA ALA A 13 -17.87 -1.53 -5.89
C ALA A 13 -18.26 -2.93 -6.36
N GLN A 14 -17.83 -3.29 -7.54
CA GLN A 14 -17.96 -4.65 -8.04
C GLN A 14 -16.85 -5.49 -7.44
N GLU A 15 -17.10 -6.79 -7.27
CA GLU A 15 -16.06 -7.72 -6.82
C GLU A 15 -14.83 -7.64 -7.74
N PRO A 16 -13.61 -7.80 -7.19
CA PRO A 16 -12.41 -7.84 -8.01
C PRO A 16 -12.57 -8.86 -9.13
N ALA A 17 -12.20 -8.51 -10.35
CA ALA A 17 -12.25 -9.44 -11.46
C ALA A 17 -11.40 -10.67 -11.13
N ALA A 18 -11.96 -11.86 -11.33
CA ALA A 18 -11.25 -13.12 -11.08
C ALA A 18 -9.97 -13.24 -11.92
N GLU A 19 -9.96 -12.61 -13.10
CA GLU A 19 -8.78 -12.49 -13.95
C GLU A 19 -8.24 -11.06 -13.90
N ARG A 20 -7.03 -10.88 -13.38
CA ARG A 20 -6.36 -9.56 -13.24
C ARG A 20 -6.29 -8.80 -14.57
N ASP A 21 -5.88 -9.45 -15.65
CA ASP A 21 -5.75 -8.85 -16.98
C ASP A 21 -7.05 -8.86 -17.80
N GLY A 22 -8.12 -9.40 -17.25
CA GLY A 22 -9.47 -9.34 -17.78
C GLY A 22 -10.25 -8.06 -17.44
N CYS A 23 -9.67 -7.16 -16.64
CA CYS A 23 -10.28 -5.89 -16.29
C CYS A 23 -10.43 -4.97 -17.51
N ARG A 24 -11.37 -4.01 -17.42
CA ARG A 24 -11.52 -2.97 -18.44
C ARG A 24 -10.32 -2.04 -18.45
N LEU A 25 -9.91 -1.63 -19.66
CA LEU A 25 -8.88 -0.64 -19.92
C LEU A 25 -9.48 0.51 -20.70
N LEU A 26 -9.39 1.73 -20.18
CA LEU A 26 -9.68 2.94 -20.92
C LEU A 26 -8.38 3.50 -21.50
N VAL A 27 -8.29 3.57 -22.81
CA VAL A 27 -7.14 4.17 -23.50
C VAL A 27 -7.52 5.59 -23.93
N MET A 28 -6.70 6.56 -23.54
CA MET A 28 -6.89 7.95 -23.92
C MET A 28 -5.69 8.44 -24.76
N ASP A 29 -5.94 8.88 -25.96
CA ASP A 29 -4.94 9.58 -26.76
C ASP A 29 -4.83 11.04 -26.29
N ARG A 30 -3.65 11.39 -25.77
CA ARG A 30 -3.41 12.72 -25.19
C ARG A 30 -3.48 13.85 -26.24
N ALA A 31 -3.12 13.58 -27.49
CA ALA A 31 -3.05 14.60 -28.53
C ALA A 31 -4.44 14.94 -29.08
N THR A 32 -5.31 13.94 -29.22
CA THR A 32 -6.64 14.07 -29.82
C THR A 32 -7.76 14.11 -28.79
N GLY A 33 -7.52 13.64 -27.56
CA GLY A 33 -8.55 13.42 -26.55
C GLY A 33 -9.44 12.21 -26.83
N ALA A 34 -9.15 11.41 -27.86
CA ALA A 34 -9.93 10.23 -28.20
C ALA A 34 -9.85 9.19 -27.08
N LEU A 35 -11.01 8.56 -26.80
CA LEU A 35 -11.13 7.50 -25.80
C LEU A 35 -11.48 6.18 -26.49
N GLU A 36 -10.89 5.10 -26.01
CA GLU A 36 -11.13 3.75 -26.52
C GLU A 36 -11.27 2.78 -25.35
N ASP A 37 -12.36 1.99 -25.32
CA ASP A 37 -12.58 0.92 -24.35
C ASP A 37 -11.92 -0.39 -24.81
N ARG A 38 -11.11 -0.99 -23.95
CA ARG A 38 -10.38 -2.24 -24.17
C ARG A 38 -10.44 -3.14 -22.93
N ILE A 39 -9.79 -4.29 -23.02
CA ILE A 39 -9.48 -5.17 -21.90
C ILE A 39 -7.99 -5.01 -21.57
N PHE A 40 -7.61 -5.11 -20.30
CA PHE A 40 -6.25 -4.78 -19.87
C PHE A 40 -5.16 -5.60 -20.59
N ARG A 41 -5.44 -6.87 -20.94
CA ARG A 41 -4.49 -7.69 -21.72
C ARG A 41 -4.14 -7.13 -23.10
N ASP A 42 -4.95 -6.22 -23.62
CA ASP A 42 -4.72 -5.54 -24.90
C ASP A 42 -3.66 -4.43 -24.79
N ILE A 43 -3.17 -4.12 -23.58
CA ILE A 43 -2.06 -3.16 -23.38
C ILE A 43 -0.83 -3.53 -24.23
N ALA A 44 -0.67 -4.82 -24.52
CA ALA A 44 0.39 -5.33 -25.39
C ALA A 44 0.32 -4.74 -26.82
N ASP A 45 -0.83 -4.30 -27.28
CA ASP A 45 -1.01 -3.72 -28.63
C ASP A 45 -0.56 -2.24 -28.68
N TYR A 46 -0.43 -1.59 -27.51
CA TYR A 46 -0.01 -0.19 -27.37
C TYR A 46 1.48 -0.04 -27.04
N LEU A 47 2.14 -1.15 -26.70
CA LEU A 47 3.56 -1.18 -26.36
C LEU A 47 4.38 -1.66 -27.58
N ARG A 48 5.61 -1.15 -27.69
CA ARG A 48 6.50 -1.39 -28.83
C ARG A 48 7.78 -2.06 -28.37
N PRO A 49 8.48 -2.80 -29.23
CA PRO A 49 9.85 -3.21 -28.95
C PRO A 49 10.71 -2.02 -28.53
N ASN A 50 11.55 -2.19 -27.53
CA ASN A 50 12.36 -1.17 -26.84
C ASN A 50 11.63 -0.20 -25.92
N ASP A 51 10.31 -0.30 -25.74
CA ASP A 51 9.65 0.38 -24.61
C ASP A 51 10.11 -0.25 -23.30
N LEU A 52 10.16 0.56 -22.22
CA LEU A 52 10.48 0.14 -20.87
C LEU A 52 9.28 0.43 -19.97
N LEU A 53 8.74 -0.60 -19.34
CA LEU A 53 7.80 -0.46 -18.24
C LEU A 53 8.58 -0.32 -16.93
N ILE A 54 8.24 0.70 -16.14
CA ILE A 54 8.71 0.88 -14.76
C ILE A 54 7.53 0.66 -13.82
N ALA A 55 7.69 -0.26 -12.88
CA ALA A 55 6.65 -0.63 -11.92
C ALA A 55 7.16 -0.56 -10.48
N ASN A 56 6.28 -0.22 -9.55
CA ASN A 56 6.59 -0.25 -8.13
C ASN A 56 6.47 -1.67 -7.58
N GLU A 57 7.57 -2.26 -7.09
CA GLU A 57 7.62 -3.63 -6.56
C GLU A 57 7.36 -3.74 -5.06
N THR A 58 6.87 -2.66 -4.44
CA THR A 58 6.49 -2.72 -3.03
C THR A 58 5.41 -3.77 -2.78
N ARG A 59 5.43 -4.38 -1.60
CA ARG A 59 4.39 -5.28 -1.10
C ARG A 59 3.67 -4.62 0.06
N VAL A 60 2.36 -4.78 0.11
CA VAL A 60 1.56 -4.28 1.22
C VAL A 60 1.83 -5.14 2.45
N MET A 61 2.18 -4.50 3.55
CA MET A 61 2.38 -5.16 4.83
C MET A 61 1.04 -5.43 5.53
N PRO A 62 0.94 -6.44 6.40
CA PRO A 62 -0.27 -6.71 7.20
C PRO A 62 -0.41 -5.66 8.32
N ALA A 63 -0.59 -4.40 7.92
CA ALA A 63 -0.50 -3.25 8.81
C ALA A 63 -1.76 -3.00 9.64
N ARG A 64 -2.88 -3.68 9.37
CA ARG A 64 -4.13 -3.51 10.09
C ARG A 64 -4.29 -4.59 11.14
N LEU A 65 -4.19 -4.21 12.42
CA LEU A 65 -4.25 -5.11 13.55
C LEU A 65 -5.58 -4.95 14.29
N LEU A 66 -6.38 -6.02 14.36
CA LEU A 66 -7.66 -6.05 15.05
C LEU A 66 -7.52 -6.85 16.34
N GLY A 67 -7.79 -6.24 17.47
CA GLY A 67 -7.56 -6.86 18.79
C GLY A 67 -8.47 -6.34 19.87
N ALA A 68 -8.08 -6.59 21.11
CA ALA A 68 -8.81 -6.20 22.30
C ALA A 68 -7.92 -5.43 23.28
N LYS A 69 -8.47 -4.37 23.87
CA LYS A 69 -7.78 -3.65 24.94
C LYS A 69 -7.61 -4.55 26.16
N ARG A 70 -6.37 -4.75 26.58
CA ARG A 70 -6.02 -5.54 27.76
C ARG A 70 -6.76 -5.02 29.00
N GLY A 71 -7.26 -5.94 29.80
CA GLY A 71 -7.97 -5.66 31.06
C GLY A 71 -9.44 -5.30 30.90
N THR A 72 -9.90 -4.82 29.73
CA THR A 72 -11.33 -4.48 29.51
C THR A 72 -12.00 -5.30 28.43
N GLY A 73 -11.23 -5.97 27.56
CA GLY A 73 -11.75 -6.75 26.42
C GLY A 73 -12.42 -5.91 25.33
N GLY A 74 -12.36 -4.58 25.44
CA GLY A 74 -12.98 -3.70 24.45
C GLY A 74 -12.26 -3.78 23.09
N ALA A 75 -13.02 -3.96 22.01
CA ALA A 75 -12.48 -4.02 20.66
C ALA A 75 -11.61 -2.80 20.34
N ALA A 76 -10.47 -3.04 19.72
CA ALA A 76 -9.50 -2.03 19.36
C ALA A 76 -8.86 -2.37 18.02
N GLU A 77 -8.49 -1.32 17.28
CA GLU A 77 -7.75 -1.40 16.02
C GLU A 77 -6.47 -0.58 16.18
N VAL A 78 -5.36 -1.16 15.78
CA VAL A 78 -4.07 -0.47 15.65
C VAL A 78 -3.64 -0.60 14.20
N PHE A 79 -3.34 0.51 13.58
CA PHE A 79 -2.91 0.58 12.22
C PHE A 79 -1.46 1.06 12.17
N LEU A 80 -0.57 0.25 11.61
CA LEU A 80 0.86 0.53 11.51
C LEU A 80 1.13 1.51 10.39
N LEU A 81 1.86 2.59 10.67
CA LEU A 81 2.25 3.61 9.71
C LEU A 81 3.71 3.45 9.29
N ARG A 82 4.60 3.56 10.25
CA ARG A 82 6.04 3.56 10.04
C ARG A 82 6.78 3.03 11.26
N GLU A 83 7.81 2.24 11.05
CA GLU A 83 8.72 1.82 12.11
C GLU A 83 9.67 2.98 12.50
N VAL A 84 9.87 3.17 13.81
CA VAL A 84 10.69 4.25 14.36
C VAL A 84 11.99 3.65 14.91
N HIS A 85 13.11 3.97 14.27
CA HIS A 85 14.42 3.39 14.61
C HIS A 85 15.31 4.29 15.46
N ASP A 86 15.03 5.60 15.47
CA ASP A 86 15.86 6.62 16.12
C ASP A 86 15.63 6.76 17.62
N ARG A 87 14.51 6.29 18.14
CA ARG A 87 14.15 6.32 19.56
C ARG A 87 14.39 5.00 20.28
N GLU A 88 14.15 3.89 19.60
CA GLU A 88 14.31 2.55 20.17
C GLU A 88 14.78 1.59 19.06
N PRO A 89 15.87 0.83 19.27
CA PRO A 89 16.32 -0.12 18.26
C PRO A 89 15.36 -1.30 18.16
N ARG A 90 15.10 -1.73 16.93
CA ARG A 90 14.35 -2.97 16.65
C ARG A 90 15.10 -4.16 17.23
N THR A 91 14.38 -5.07 17.84
CA THR A 91 14.83 -6.41 18.19
C THR A 91 14.07 -7.45 17.39
N ASN A 92 14.42 -8.72 17.51
CA ASN A 92 13.65 -9.80 16.86
C ASN A 92 12.18 -9.83 17.30
N ARG A 93 11.87 -9.37 18.51
CA ARG A 93 10.56 -9.51 19.16
C ARG A 93 9.91 -8.21 19.55
N SER A 94 10.52 -7.08 19.28
CA SER A 94 9.98 -5.77 19.63
C SER A 94 10.46 -4.68 18.69
N ALA A 95 9.56 -3.75 18.35
CA ALA A 95 9.88 -2.54 17.61
C ALA A 95 8.92 -1.42 18.00
N LEU A 96 9.37 -0.18 17.81
CA LEU A 96 8.56 1.02 18.01
C LEU A 96 7.99 1.45 16.68
N TRP A 97 6.67 1.75 16.68
CA TRP A 97 5.94 2.13 15.47
C TRP A 97 5.13 3.40 15.68
N GLU A 98 5.07 4.22 14.66
CA GLU A 98 3.99 5.20 14.52
C GLU A 98 2.72 4.48 14.10
N VAL A 99 1.61 4.80 14.76
CA VAL A 99 0.34 4.10 14.57
C VAL A 99 -0.85 5.04 14.65
N LEU A 100 -1.92 4.69 13.93
CA LEU A 100 -3.26 5.16 14.23
C LEU A 100 -3.99 4.13 15.09
N VAL A 101 -4.88 4.59 15.96
CA VAL A 101 -5.65 3.68 16.81
C VAL A 101 -7.14 4.04 16.85
N ARG A 102 -7.97 3.03 17.00
CA ARG A 102 -9.41 3.15 17.19
C ARG A 102 -9.86 2.23 18.33
N PRO A 103 -10.64 2.72 19.31
CA PRO A 103 -11.08 4.10 19.51
C PRO A 103 -10.00 5.00 20.14
N GLY A 104 -9.71 6.16 19.53
CA GLY A 104 -8.62 7.06 19.97
C GLY A 104 -8.76 7.58 21.39
N LYS A 105 -9.98 7.77 21.89
CA LYS A 105 -10.24 8.30 23.25
C LYS A 105 -9.84 7.32 24.38
N ARG A 106 -9.79 6.01 24.10
CA ARG A 106 -9.52 4.95 25.09
C ARG A 106 -8.08 4.43 25.04
N LEU A 107 -7.34 4.78 23.99
CA LEU A 107 -5.97 4.35 23.75
C LEU A 107 -5.05 5.57 23.75
N LYS A 108 -4.90 6.21 24.91
CA LYS A 108 -4.09 7.41 25.10
C LYS A 108 -2.72 7.06 25.65
N PRO A 109 -1.65 7.76 25.22
CA PRO A 109 -0.36 7.69 25.89
C PRO A 109 -0.43 8.02 27.37
N GLY A 110 0.47 7.45 28.16
CA GLY A 110 0.55 7.68 29.61
C GLY A 110 -0.52 6.97 30.45
N THR A 111 -1.43 6.22 29.82
CA THR A 111 -2.48 5.45 30.54
C THR A 111 -2.14 3.97 30.74
N GLY A 112 -0.98 3.51 30.26
CA GLY A 112 -0.63 2.09 30.25
C GLY A 112 -1.56 1.25 29.33
N ALA A 113 -2.11 1.87 28.29
CA ALA A 113 -3.01 1.19 27.37
C ALA A 113 -2.23 0.17 26.51
N VAL A 114 -2.67 -1.08 26.56
CA VAL A 114 -2.16 -2.18 25.74
C VAL A 114 -3.31 -2.80 24.97
N VAL A 115 -3.06 -3.12 23.70
CA VAL A 115 -3.96 -3.90 22.86
C VAL A 115 -3.30 -5.24 22.57
N ASP A 116 -4.03 -6.32 22.81
CA ASP A 116 -3.62 -7.68 22.53
C ASP A 116 -4.28 -8.20 21.26
N PHE A 117 -3.50 -8.89 20.44
CA PHE A 117 -3.95 -9.48 19.20
C PHE A 117 -3.75 -11.00 19.29
N ALA A 118 -4.85 -11.71 19.15
CA ALA A 118 -4.86 -13.16 19.19
C ALA A 118 -4.70 -13.75 17.78
N ASP A 119 -3.98 -14.87 17.71
CA ASP A 119 -3.88 -15.70 16.51
C ASP A 119 -5.16 -16.53 16.28
N ALA A 120 -5.12 -17.42 15.30
CA ALA A 120 -6.24 -18.29 14.95
C ALA A 120 -6.60 -19.29 16.05
N GLU A 121 -5.66 -19.64 16.92
CA GLU A 121 -5.83 -20.54 18.07
C GLU A 121 -6.41 -19.79 19.29
N GLY A 122 -6.41 -18.45 19.27
CA GLY A 122 -6.90 -17.59 20.35
C GLY A 122 -5.82 -17.19 21.35
N ASP A 123 -4.57 -17.52 21.09
CA ASP A 123 -3.43 -17.12 21.92
C ASP A 123 -2.93 -15.71 21.55
N VAL A 124 -2.45 -14.95 22.54
CA VAL A 124 -1.92 -13.61 22.29
C VAL A 124 -0.56 -13.73 21.58
N ALA A 125 -0.57 -13.51 20.26
CA ALA A 125 0.62 -13.55 19.43
C ALA A 125 1.38 -12.22 19.38
N LEU A 126 0.67 -11.10 19.51
CA LEU A 126 1.22 -9.74 19.42
C LEU A 126 0.55 -8.83 20.46
N SER A 127 1.31 -7.89 21.01
CA SER A 127 0.78 -6.81 21.86
C SER A 127 1.31 -5.46 21.41
N ALA A 128 0.47 -4.42 21.49
CA ALA A 128 0.85 -3.03 21.23
C ALA A 128 0.61 -2.18 22.48
N GLU A 129 1.68 -1.70 23.08
CA GLU A 129 1.66 -0.72 24.18
C GLU A 129 1.69 0.70 23.61
N ILE A 130 0.70 1.52 23.95
CA ILE A 130 0.67 2.93 23.53
C ILE A 130 1.56 3.74 24.47
N VAL A 131 2.72 4.17 23.95
CA VAL A 131 3.78 4.76 24.78
C VAL A 131 3.77 6.29 24.76
N ASP A 132 3.58 6.91 23.58
CA ASP A 132 3.65 8.36 23.43
C ASP A 132 2.83 8.85 22.24
N TRP A 133 2.77 10.16 22.05
CA TRP A 133 2.31 10.80 20.81
C TRP A 133 3.46 10.80 19.79
N ALA A 134 3.13 10.64 18.52
CA ALA A 134 4.11 10.79 17.46
C ALA A 134 4.58 12.26 17.33
N ASP A 135 5.82 12.50 16.91
CA ASP A 135 6.34 13.84 16.72
C ASP A 135 5.63 14.54 15.57
N GLY A 136 5.19 15.79 15.81
CA GLY A 136 4.42 16.53 14.82
C GLY A 136 3.04 15.96 14.55
N ALA A 137 2.55 15.08 15.42
CA ALA A 137 1.30 14.35 15.28
C ALA A 137 0.16 15.22 14.75
N GLN A 138 -0.20 15.00 13.52
CA GLN A 138 -1.40 15.54 12.95
C GLN A 138 -2.56 14.59 13.28
N LYS A 139 -3.52 15.09 14.09
CA LYS A 139 -4.78 14.39 14.33
C LYS A 139 -4.69 12.98 14.98
N GLY A 140 -3.75 12.78 15.89
CA GLY A 140 -3.87 11.63 16.82
C GLY A 140 -3.01 10.42 16.51
N GLU A 141 -1.94 10.58 15.77
CA GLU A 141 -0.89 9.58 15.62
C GLU A 141 -0.16 9.34 16.95
N ARG A 142 0.20 8.12 17.19
CA ARG A 142 0.81 7.67 18.44
C ARG A 142 2.05 6.84 18.15
N LEU A 143 2.90 6.72 19.16
CA LEU A 143 3.94 5.72 19.21
C LEU A 143 3.42 4.51 19.97
N ALA A 144 3.52 3.34 19.37
CA ALA A 144 3.22 2.06 20.00
C ALA A 144 4.44 1.15 19.96
N ARG A 145 4.75 0.54 21.11
CA ARG A 145 5.74 -0.54 21.17
C ARG A 145 5.04 -1.85 20.91
N LEU A 146 5.36 -2.47 19.78
CA LEU A 146 4.96 -3.83 19.48
C LEU A 146 5.86 -4.82 20.19
N SER A 147 5.30 -5.89 20.71
CA SER A 147 6.06 -6.98 21.33
C SER A 147 5.35 -8.32 21.13
N THR A 148 6.14 -9.38 20.99
CA THR A 148 5.64 -10.74 20.76
C THR A 148 6.37 -11.78 21.58
N THR A 149 5.69 -12.89 21.86
CA THR A 149 6.26 -14.12 22.42
C THR A 149 6.69 -15.11 21.33
N LEU A 150 6.27 -14.90 20.08
CA LEU A 150 6.66 -15.69 18.93
C LEU A 150 8.15 -15.51 18.60
N PRO A 151 8.73 -16.36 17.74
CA PRO A 151 10.15 -16.27 17.38
C PRO A 151 10.55 -14.91 16.81
N SER A 152 9.68 -14.27 16.02
CA SER A 152 9.94 -12.95 15.46
C SER A 152 8.69 -12.07 15.41
N LEU A 153 8.91 -10.76 15.34
CA LEU A 153 7.86 -9.77 15.17
C LEU A 153 7.17 -9.93 13.79
N ASP A 154 7.93 -10.31 12.76
CA ASP A 154 7.39 -10.53 11.43
C ASP A 154 6.42 -11.72 11.41
N GLU A 155 6.76 -12.83 12.08
CA GLU A 155 5.83 -13.96 12.25
C GLU A 155 4.55 -13.55 12.99
N ALA A 156 4.69 -12.74 14.04
CA ALA A 156 3.53 -12.26 14.79
C ALA A 156 2.64 -11.33 13.94
N LEU A 157 3.24 -10.44 13.15
CA LEU A 157 2.49 -9.57 12.24
C LEU A 157 1.73 -10.38 11.18
N HIS A 158 2.33 -11.42 10.63
CA HIS A 158 1.64 -12.30 9.67
C HIS A 158 0.54 -13.17 10.33
N ALA A 159 0.71 -13.51 11.61
CA ALA A 159 -0.30 -14.31 12.32
C ALA A 159 -1.58 -13.54 12.64
N VAL A 160 -1.48 -12.21 12.89
CA VAL A 160 -2.62 -11.40 13.37
C VAL A 160 -2.96 -10.19 12.51
N GLY A 161 -2.10 -9.82 11.56
CA GLY A 161 -2.27 -8.65 10.73
C GLY A 161 -3.10 -8.94 9.48
N HIS A 162 -3.81 -7.91 9.04
CA HIS A 162 -4.59 -7.92 7.81
C HIS A 162 -4.04 -6.90 6.82
N THR A 163 -4.15 -7.21 5.54
CA THR A 163 -3.84 -6.27 4.46
C THR A 163 -4.79 -5.08 4.52
N PRO A 164 -4.28 -3.84 4.61
CA PRO A 164 -5.12 -2.65 4.50
C PRO A 164 -5.78 -2.58 3.13
N LEU A 165 -7.09 -2.35 3.12
CA LEU A 165 -7.83 -2.15 1.88
C LEU A 165 -8.37 -0.72 1.83
N PRO A 166 -8.53 -0.13 0.63
CA PRO A 166 -9.17 1.17 0.47
C PRO A 166 -10.52 1.25 1.18
N PRO A 167 -10.91 2.39 1.78
CA PRO A 167 -12.10 2.50 2.62
C PRO A 167 -13.43 2.27 1.89
N TYR A 168 -13.44 2.30 0.56
CA TYR A 168 -14.62 1.96 -0.25
C TYR A 168 -14.82 0.44 -0.41
N ILE A 169 -13.79 -0.38 -0.14
CA ILE A 169 -13.90 -1.85 -0.12
C ILE A 169 -14.32 -2.25 1.30
N LYS A 170 -15.59 -2.59 1.46
CA LYS A 170 -16.17 -2.99 2.75
C LYS A 170 -16.43 -4.48 2.76
N ASN A 171 -16.18 -5.12 3.93
CA ASN A 171 -16.50 -6.53 4.18
C ASN A 171 -15.88 -7.51 3.14
N TYR A 172 -14.67 -7.20 2.67
CA TYR A 172 -13.95 -8.10 1.80
C TYR A 172 -13.59 -9.39 2.55
N ALA A 173 -14.10 -10.51 2.06
CA ALA A 173 -13.86 -11.86 2.60
C ALA A 173 -13.07 -12.76 1.61
N GLY A 174 -12.50 -12.15 0.56
CA GLY A 174 -11.70 -12.84 -0.44
C GLY A 174 -10.24 -12.99 -0.04
N ASP A 175 -9.45 -13.51 -0.97
CA ASP A 175 -8.02 -13.67 -0.82
C ASP A 175 -7.30 -12.31 -0.83
N GLU A 176 -6.68 -11.93 0.29
CA GLU A 176 -5.92 -10.67 0.42
C GLU A 176 -4.73 -10.60 -0.53
N GLU A 177 -4.22 -11.74 -1.01
CA GLU A 177 -3.14 -11.79 -2.01
C GLU A 177 -3.58 -11.20 -3.36
N LEU A 178 -4.88 -11.10 -3.65
CA LEU A 178 -5.38 -10.38 -4.81
C LEU A 178 -5.11 -8.88 -4.76
N TYR A 179 -4.84 -8.33 -3.57
CA TYR A 179 -4.43 -6.94 -3.39
C TYR A 179 -2.90 -6.76 -3.38
N GLN A 180 -2.15 -7.75 -3.83
CA GLN A 180 -0.71 -7.70 -4.07
C GLN A 180 -0.41 -7.79 -5.57
N THR A 181 0.66 -7.11 -6.05
CA THR A 181 1.12 -7.31 -7.42
C THR A 181 1.87 -8.63 -7.53
N VAL A 182 1.82 -9.29 -8.70
CA VAL A 182 2.50 -10.58 -8.94
C VAL A 182 4.03 -10.48 -8.93
N TYR A 183 4.56 -9.26 -8.86
CA TYR A 183 5.99 -8.96 -8.82
C TYR A 183 6.42 -8.24 -7.54
N SER A 184 5.53 -8.12 -6.56
CA SER A 184 5.84 -7.51 -5.26
C SER A 184 6.92 -8.30 -4.51
N ARG A 185 7.75 -7.60 -3.72
CA ARG A 185 8.88 -8.20 -3.01
C ARG A 185 8.89 -7.90 -1.53
N ARG A 186 9.16 -6.65 -1.16
CA ARG A 186 9.36 -6.25 0.23
C ARG A 186 8.10 -5.63 0.80
N GLU A 187 7.68 -6.10 1.97
CA GLU A 187 6.58 -5.52 2.74
C GLU A 187 7.03 -4.19 3.36
N SER A 188 6.71 -3.11 2.70
CA SER A 188 7.10 -1.75 3.10
C SER A 188 6.01 -0.71 2.90
N SER A 189 4.87 -1.09 2.32
CA SER A 189 3.78 -0.17 2.00
C SER A 189 2.51 -0.45 2.76
N ALA A 190 1.73 0.59 3.01
CA ALA A 190 0.38 0.50 3.54
C ALA A 190 -0.69 0.34 2.44
N ALA A 191 -0.36 0.64 1.18
CA ALA A 191 -1.26 0.50 0.04
C ALA A 191 -0.57 -0.12 -1.17
N ALA A 192 -1.34 -0.87 -1.97
CA ALA A 192 -0.83 -1.49 -3.19
C ALA A 192 -0.70 -0.47 -4.33
N PRO A 193 0.30 -0.61 -5.21
CA PRO A 193 0.36 0.09 -6.48
C PRO A 193 -0.71 -0.48 -7.43
N THR A 194 -1.96 -0.01 -7.29
CA THR A 194 -3.16 -0.64 -7.85
C THR A 194 -3.14 -0.81 -9.37
N ALA A 195 -2.48 0.06 -10.11
CA ALA A 195 -2.31 -0.11 -11.56
C ALA A 195 -1.55 -1.40 -11.90
N GLY A 196 -0.63 -1.82 -11.02
CA GLY A 196 0.15 -3.05 -11.17
C GLY A 196 -0.64 -4.34 -10.93
N LEU A 197 -1.79 -4.26 -10.24
CA LEU A 197 -2.61 -5.44 -9.93
C LEU A 197 -3.17 -6.12 -11.17
N HIS A 198 -3.29 -5.41 -12.29
CA HIS A 198 -3.81 -5.93 -13.54
C HIS A 198 -2.82 -6.80 -14.32
N PHE A 199 -1.53 -6.75 -13.99
CA PHE A 199 -0.55 -7.60 -14.66
C PHE A 199 -0.59 -9.03 -14.13
N THR A 200 -0.50 -9.98 -15.07
CA THR A 200 -0.30 -11.40 -14.79
C THR A 200 1.12 -11.83 -15.18
N PRO A 201 1.67 -12.90 -14.61
CA PRO A 201 2.96 -13.43 -15.06
C PRO A 201 2.97 -13.74 -16.56
N ALA A 202 1.86 -14.25 -17.11
CA ALA A 202 1.71 -14.56 -18.52
C ALA A 202 1.77 -13.30 -19.40
N LEU A 203 1.08 -12.21 -18.99
CA LEU A 203 1.13 -10.94 -19.71
C LEU A 203 2.54 -10.34 -19.69
N ILE A 204 3.22 -10.36 -18.53
CA ILE A 204 4.61 -9.88 -18.43
C ILE A 204 5.54 -10.67 -19.34
N ALA A 205 5.38 -12.01 -19.38
CA ALA A 205 6.18 -12.85 -20.30
C ALA A 205 5.91 -12.49 -21.77
N ARG A 206 4.63 -12.37 -22.17
CA ARG A 206 4.24 -11.95 -23.53
C ARG A 206 4.88 -10.61 -23.91
N LEU A 207 4.86 -9.62 -23.02
CA LEU A 207 5.46 -8.30 -23.27
C LEU A 207 6.98 -8.40 -23.47
N ARG A 208 7.66 -9.22 -22.66
CA ARG A 208 9.11 -9.47 -22.84
C ARG A 208 9.42 -10.15 -24.17
N ASP A 209 8.62 -11.12 -24.57
CA ASP A 209 8.76 -11.80 -25.90
C ASP A 209 8.55 -10.83 -27.06
N GLN A 210 7.74 -9.78 -26.88
CA GLN A 210 7.59 -8.68 -27.84
C GLN A 210 8.75 -7.66 -27.82
N GLY A 211 9.75 -7.84 -26.95
CA GLY A 211 10.88 -6.92 -26.82
C GLY A 211 10.61 -5.71 -25.93
N VAL A 212 9.53 -5.73 -25.16
CA VAL A 212 9.25 -4.72 -24.11
C VAL A 212 10.10 -5.05 -22.88
N ARG A 213 10.81 -4.05 -22.36
CA ARG A 213 11.62 -4.21 -21.14
C ARG A 213 10.78 -3.97 -19.90
N TRP A 214 11.19 -4.58 -18.79
CA TRP A 214 10.54 -4.45 -17.49
C TRP A 214 11.57 -4.26 -16.40
N GLU A 215 11.47 -3.15 -15.67
CA GLU A 215 12.27 -2.87 -14.48
C GLU A 215 11.38 -2.37 -13.35
N THR A 216 11.90 -2.44 -12.14
CA THR A 216 11.17 -2.07 -10.94
C THR A 216 11.89 -0.99 -10.14
N VAL A 217 11.10 -0.19 -9.46
CA VAL A 217 11.51 0.75 -8.42
C VAL A 217 10.77 0.38 -7.14
N GLU A 218 11.23 0.88 -6.01
CA GLU A 218 10.53 0.74 -4.74
C GLU A 218 10.07 2.13 -4.26
N LEU A 219 8.78 2.29 -4.01
CA LEU A 219 8.20 3.45 -3.36
C LEU A 219 7.28 2.94 -2.26
N GLU A 220 7.54 3.35 -1.03
CA GLU A 220 6.79 2.98 0.16
C GLU A 220 5.53 3.85 0.25
N VAL A 221 4.40 3.30 -0.21
CA VAL A 221 3.13 4.01 -0.23
C VAL A 221 2.58 4.13 1.18
N GLY A 222 2.41 5.37 1.63
CA GLY A 222 1.88 5.67 2.97
C GLY A 222 0.36 5.58 3.05
N LEU A 223 -0.15 5.61 4.28
CA LEU A 223 -1.59 5.55 4.56
C LEU A 223 -2.38 6.76 4.11
N ASP A 224 -1.75 7.92 4.01
CA ASP A 224 -2.45 9.15 3.60
C ASP A 224 -3.01 9.05 2.17
N THR A 225 -2.53 8.05 1.40
CA THR A 225 -3.16 7.66 0.12
C THR A 225 -4.64 7.31 0.28
N PHE A 226 -5.07 6.85 1.46
CA PHE A 226 -6.48 6.56 1.79
C PHE A 226 -7.18 7.70 2.52
N ARG A 227 -6.48 8.80 2.80
CA ARG A 227 -7.03 9.93 3.51
C ARG A 227 -7.92 10.75 2.58
N ILE A 228 -9.11 11.07 3.08
CA ILE A 228 -10.03 11.96 2.38
C ILE A 228 -9.47 13.39 2.46
N VAL A 229 -9.47 14.08 1.34
CA VAL A 229 -9.15 15.53 1.28
C VAL A 229 -10.38 16.28 1.77
N ASP A 230 -10.31 16.84 2.99
CA ASP A 230 -11.40 17.56 3.64
C ASP A 230 -11.34 19.09 3.39
N GLU A 231 -10.24 19.59 2.85
CA GLU A 231 -10.02 20.98 2.55
C GLU A 231 -10.82 21.41 1.30
N ASP A 232 -11.46 22.58 1.31
CA ASP A 232 -12.17 23.15 0.15
C ASP A 232 -11.24 23.36 -1.05
N ASP A 233 -10.00 23.74 -0.78
CA ASP A 233 -8.94 23.91 -1.75
C ASP A 233 -7.93 22.76 -1.62
N PRO A 234 -7.83 21.84 -2.61
CA PRO A 234 -6.95 20.70 -2.52
C PRO A 234 -5.46 21.08 -2.46
N GLU A 235 -5.07 22.29 -2.87
CA GLU A 235 -3.68 22.76 -2.75
C GLU A 235 -3.26 23.04 -1.30
N GLN A 236 -4.22 23.17 -0.38
CA GLN A 236 -3.98 23.33 1.06
C GLN A 236 -3.87 22.01 1.81
N HIS A 237 -4.14 20.89 1.15
CA HIS A 237 -4.02 19.57 1.75
C HIS A 237 -2.55 19.26 2.05
N VAL A 238 -2.26 18.93 3.32
CA VAL A 238 -0.91 18.54 3.74
C VAL A 238 -0.74 17.05 3.44
N ILE A 239 0.09 16.77 2.44
CA ILE A 239 0.46 15.43 2.04
C ILE A 239 1.69 14.95 2.82
N HIS A 240 1.74 13.67 3.17
CA HIS A 240 2.87 13.05 3.86
C HIS A 240 4.09 12.89 2.93
N THR A 241 5.23 12.59 3.52
CA THR A 241 6.45 12.23 2.81
C THR A 241 6.51 10.73 2.60
N GLU A 242 6.82 10.30 1.40
CA GLU A 242 7.06 8.90 1.04
C GLU A 242 8.53 8.68 0.70
N TYR A 243 9.02 7.47 0.97
CA TYR A 243 10.39 7.08 0.66
C TYR A 243 10.41 6.24 -0.60
N TYR A 244 11.43 6.45 -1.43
CA TYR A 244 11.60 5.66 -2.64
C TYR A 244 13.06 5.28 -2.86
N THR A 245 13.27 4.19 -3.58
CA THR A 245 14.58 3.72 -4.00
C THR A 245 14.56 3.40 -5.49
N VAL A 246 15.48 4.00 -6.23
CA VAL A 246 15.74 3.67 -7.63
C VAL A 246 17.09 2.95 -7.70
N GLY A 247 17.04 1.64 -7.95
CA GLY A 247 18.26 0.85 -8.12
C GLY A 247 19.02 1.23 -9.41
N GLN A 248 20.35 1.05 -9.40
CA GLN A 248 21.21 1.37 -10.56
C GLN A 248 20.71 0.73 -11.84
N ARG A 249 20.26 -0.51 -11.79
CA ARG A 249 19.72 -1.25 -12.94
C ARG A 249 18.52 -0.55 -13.59
N ALA A 250 17.58 -0.04 -12.77
CA ALA A 250 16.44 0.71 -13.29
C ALA A 250 16.87 2.05 -13.90
N ALA A 251 17.80 2.75 -13.25
CA ALA A 251 18.35 4.01 -13.76
C ALA A 251 19.05 3.81 -15.12
N ASP A 252 19.91 2.80 -15.23
CA ASP A 252 20.60 2.45 -16.47
C ASP A 252 19.60 2.08 -17.57
N ALA A 253 18.59 1.28 -17.25
CA ALA A 253 17.55 0.88 -18.19
C ALA A 253 16.75 2.07 -18.73
N VAL A 254 16.44 3.06 -17.90
CA VAL A 254 15.77 4.32 -18.30
C VAL A 254 16.64 5.09 -19.28
N ASN A 255 17.94 5.27 -18.97
CA ASN A 255 18.87 6.00 -19.81
C ASN A 255 19.06 5.32 -21.19
N GLU A 256 19.33 4.02 -21.18
CA GLU A 256 19.47 3.23 -22.42
C GLU A 256 18.21 3.27 -23.29
N THR A 257 17.03 3.23 -22.67
CA THR A 257 15.76 3.28 -23.39
C THR A 257 15.60 4.62 -24.10
N ARG A 258 15.94 5.72 -23.43
CA ARG A 258 15.91 7.07 -24.02
C ARG A 258 16.92 7.22 -25.15
N GLU A 259 18.14 6.75 -24.97
CA GLU A 259 19.19 6.77 -25.99
C GLU A 259 18.80 6.01 -27.27
N ARG A 260 18.05 4.92 -27.12
CA ARG A 260 17.54 4.10 -28.24
C ARG A 260 16.24 4.64 -28.85
N GLY A 261 15.72 5.77 -28.36
CA GLY A 261 14.46 6.36 -28.83
C GLY A 261 13.20 5.57 -28.41
N GLY A 262 13.31 4.68 -27.41
CA GLY A 262 12.18 3.98 -26.81
C GLY A 262 11.43 4.87 -25.81
N ARG A 263 10.24 4.42 -25.38
CA ARG A 263 9.44 5.11 -24.38
C ARG A 263 9.67 4.49 -23.00
N VAL A 264 9.71 5.34 -21.98
CA VAL A 264 9.60 4.91 -20.59
C VAL A 264 8.14 5.09 -20.16
N VAL A 265 7.51 4.00 -19.75
CA VAL A 265 6.09 3.92 -19.40
C VAL A 265 5.97 3.59 -17.92
N ALA A 266 5.43 4.50 -17.12
CA ALA A 266 5.18 4.30 -15.70
C ALA A 266 3.91 3.47 -15.47
N VAL A 267 4.00 2.46 -14.60
CA VAL A 267 2.86 1.62 -14.19
C VAL A 267 2.29 2.16 -12.89
N GLY A 268 1.38 3.11 -13.02
CA GLY A 268 0.77 3.83 -11.90
C GLY A 268 1.50 5.10 -11.51
N THR A 269 0.93 5.81 -10.55
CA THR A 269 1.43 7.11 -10.05
C THR A 269 2.57 6.96 -9.07
N THR A 270 2.83 5.76 -8.60
CA THR A 270 3.87 5.42 -7.62
C THR A 270 5.16 4.86 -8.28
N SER A 271 5.31 5.04 -9.60
CA SER A 271 6.45 4.51 -10.36
C SER A 271 7.28 5.63 -10.99
#